data_74883f96a88eede6069768afda378d6b
#
_entry.id   74883f96a88eede6069768afda378d6b
#
_cell.length_a   1.000
_cell.length_b   1.000
_cell.length_c   1.000
_cell.angle_alpha   90.00
_cell.angle_beta   90.00
_cell.angle_gamma   90.00
#
_symmetry.space_group_name_H-M   'P 1'
#
loop_
_entity.id
_entity.type
_entity.pdbx_description
1 polymer ?
#
loop_
_entity_poly.entity_id
_entity_poly.type
_entity_poly.pdbx_seq_one_letter_code
_entity_poly.pdbx_strand_id
1 'polypeptide(L)'
;ERFQFLAGQYLEFLLKDGQRRAYSIANAPEQEGPLELHIRHLPGGLFTDFVFGAVTPALKEKDILRFEGPLGSFFLREDSKKPIIFVAAGTGFAPIKSIIEQMQAKKIQRPIHLYWGGRRPSDLYLNDLCQAWEKEISDFKYIPVISDALAEDGWQGRTGFVHQAVMADHPDMQGFQVYACGAPVMVNAARNDFSGKC
;
A
#
# COMPACT_ATOMS: atom_id res chain seq x y z
N GLU A 1 -13.34 -16.75 17.41
CA GLU A 1 -13.87 -15.60 16.63
C GLU A 1 -12.82 -15.15 15.64
N ARG A 2 -13.29 -14.77 14.42
CA ARG A 2 -12.40 -14.22 13.39
C ARG A 2 -12.07 -12.77 13.73
N PHE A 3 -10.81 -12.37 13.57
CA PHE A 3 -10.38 -10.99 13.72
C PHE A 3 -11.12 -10.08 12.72
N GLN A 4 -11.79 -9.04 13.22
CA GLN A 4 -12.59 -8.13 12.41
C GLN A 4 -11.82 -6.83 12.17
N PHE A 5 -11.76 -6.37 10.91
CA PHE A 5 -11.09 -5.12 10.53
C PHE A 5 -11.73 -4.52 9.28
N LEU A 6 -11.44 -3.25 9.01
CA LEU A 6 -11.78 -2.59 7.74
C LEU A 6 -10.55 -2.63 6.82
N ALA A 7 -10.78 -2.86 5.52
CA ALA A 7 -9.71 -2.81 4.53
C ALA A 7 -8.96 -1.47 4.57
N GLY A 8 -7.65 -1.53 4.71
CA GLY A 8 -6.79 -0.36 4.86
C GLY A 8 -6.31 -0.09 6.29
N GLN A 9 -6.88 -0.76 7.29
CA GLN A 9 -6.40 -0.69 8.67
C GLN A 9 -5.09 -1.47 8.86
N TYR A 10 -4.43 -1.22 9.98
CA TYR A 10 -3.16 -1.83 10.35
C TYR A 10 -3.22 -2.47 11.74
N LEU A 11 -2.19 -3.22 12.08
CA LEU A 11 -1.92 -3.74 13.41
C LEU A 11 -0.51 -3.34 13.86
N GLU A 12 -0.28 -3.36 15.16
CA GLU A 12 1.02 -3.12 15.77
C GLU A 12 1.51 -4.36 16.53
N PHE A 13 2.65 -4.92 16.11
CA PHE A 13 3.33 -5.93 16.88
C PHE A 13 3.92 -5.34 18.16
N LEU A 14 3.71 -6.02 19.28
CA LEU A 14 4.23 -5.65 20.59
C LEU A 14 5.52 -6.41 20.83
N LEU A 15 6.65 -5.71 20.81
CA LEU A 15 7.96 -6.30 21.00
C LEU A 15 8.31 -6.43 22.48
N LYS A 16 9.25 -7.34 22.81
CA LYS A 16 9.65 -7.65 24.20
C LYS A 16 10.22 -6.45 24.95
N ASP A 17 10.83 -5.50 24.22
CA ASP A 17 11.40 -4.26 24.76
C ASP A 17 10.38 -3.13 24.91
N GLY A 18 9.10 -3.40 24.70
CA GLY A 18 8.01 -2.43 24.74
C GLY A 18 7.85 -1.60 23.46
N GLN A 19 8.73 -1.76 22.47
CA GLN A 19 8.57 -1.09 21.18
C GLN A 19 7.41 -1.70 20.38
N ARG A 20 6.87 -0.92 19.46
CA ARG A 20 5.79 -1.33 18.57
C ARG A 20 6.22 -1.20 17.11
N ARG A 21 5.69 -2.07 16.25
CA ARG A 21 5.91 -2.03 14.80
C ARG A 21 4.59 -2.18 14.09
N ALA A 22 4.21 -1.12 13.37
CA ALA A 22 2.96 -1.04 12.62
C ALA A 22 3.11 -1.65 11.23
N TYR A 23 2.13 -2.48 10.86
CA TYR A 23 2.01 -3.05 9.52
C TYR A 23 0.56 -3.05 9.07
N SER A 24 0.31 -2.52 7.87
CA SER A 24 -1.01 -2.54 7.27
C SER A 24 -1.41 -3.95 6.86
N ILE A 25 -2.70 -4.26 7.05
CA ILE A 25 -3.27 -5.54 6.60
C ILE A 25 -3.48 -5.42 5.08
N ALA A 26 -2.93 -6.39 4.34
CA ALA A 26 -2.83 -6.33 2.89
C ALA A 26 -3.94 -7.09 2.15
N ASN A 27 -4.65 -8.00 2.82
CA ASN A 27 -5.81 -8.71 2.25
C ASN A 27 -7.14 -8.09 2.70
N ALA A 28 -8.17 -8.34 1.91
CA ALA A 28 -9.52 -7.86 2.23
C ALA A 28 -10.14 -8.60 3.44
N PRO A 29 -10.99 -7.94 4.26
CA PRO A 29 -11.68 -8.58 5.37
C PRO A 29 -12.60 -9.73 4.93
N GLU A 30 -13.09 -9.71 3.71
CA GLU A 30 -13.94 -10.74 3.12
C GLU A 30 -13.17 -12.02 2.76
N GLN A 31 -11.86 -11.92 2.60
CA GLN A 31 -11.01 -13.07 2.25
C GLN A 31 -10.85 -13.99 3.47
N GLU A 32 -11.15 -15.27 3.29
CA GLU A 32 -10.89 -16.28 4.31
C GLU A 32 -9.40 -16.63 4.39
N GLY A 33 -8.93 -16.96 5.59
CA GLY A 33 -7.56 -17.38 5.82
C GLY A 33 -6.78 -16.45 6.74
N PRO A 34 -5.43 -16.53 6.69
CA PRO A 34 -4.56 -15.73 7.53
C PRO A 34 -4.55 -14.24 7.13
N LEU A 35 -4.17 -13.38 8.07
CA LEU A 35 -3.86 -12.00 7.76
C LEU A 35 -2.59 -11.95 6.89
N GLU A 36 -2.63 -11.15 5.83
CA GLU A 36 -1.49 -10.87 4.96
C GLU A 36 -0.86 -9.54 5.34
N LEU A 37 0.46 -9.52 5.52
CA LEU A 37 1.23 -8.32 5.81
C LEU A 37 2.39 -8.20 4.83
N HIS A 38 2.64 -7.01 4.33
CA HIS A 38 3.79 -6.72 3.47
C HIS A 38 4.91 -6.09 4.30
N ILE A 39 5.99 -6.84 4.49
CA ILE A 39 7.12 -6.42 5.32
C ILE A 39 8.36 -6.29 4.46
N ARG A 40 8.98 -5.10 4.45
CA ARG A 40 10.27 -4.88 3.82
C ARG A 40 11.37 -5.10 4.84
N HIS A 41 12.39 -5.87 4.49
CA HIS A 41 13.59 -6.00 5.32
C HIS A 41 14.36 -4.68 5.37
N LEU A 42 14.61 -4.21 6.57
CA LEU A 42 15.49 -3.10 6.88
C LEU A 42 16.67 -3.64 7.69
N PRO A 43 17.86 -3.81 7.10
CA PRO A 43 19.03 -4.31 7.84
C PRO A 43 19.32 -3.49 9.08
N GLY A 44 19.52 -4.16 10.23
CA GLY A 44 19.64 -3.54 11.55
C GLY A 44 18.30 -3.21 12.22
N GLY A 45 17.18 -3.49 11.56
CA GLY A 45 15.85 -3.30 12.14
C GLY A 45 15.48 -4.46 13.07
N LEU A 46 15.26 -4.17 14.34
CA LEU A 46 15.01 -5.18 15.39
C LEU A 46 13.96 -6.23 15.00
N PHE A 47 12.82 -5.79 14.48
CA PHE A 47 11.75 -6.70 14.09
C PHE A 47 11.97 -7.31 12.70
N THR A 48 12.44 -6.55 11.74
CA THR A 48 12.65 -7.07 10.38
C THR A 48 13.80 -8.06 10.31
N ASP A 49 14.89 -7.84 11.05
CA ASP A 49 15.98 -8.81 11.15
C ASP A 49 15.51 -10.13 11.79
N PHE A 50 14.63 -10.07 12.78
CA PHE A 50 14.00 -11.23 13.37
C PHE A 50 13.11 -11.98 12.38
N VAL A 51 12.26 -11.26 11.63
CA VAL A 51 11.35 -11.84 10.63
C VAL A 51 12.12 -12.49 9.47
N PHE A 52 13.17 -11.84 8.99
CA PHE A 52 13.94 -12.29 7.83
C PHE A 52 15.13 -13.20 8.17
N GLY A 53 15.30 -13.58 9.44
CA GLY A 53 16.34 -14.51 9.85
C GLY A 53 17.75 -13.93 9.86
N ALA A 54 17.89 -12.61 9.90
CA ALA A 54 19.19 -11.93 10.02
C ALA A 54 19.78 -12.00 11.44
N VAL A 55 19.00 -12.42 12.42
CA VAL A 55 19.40 -12.63 13.84
C VAL A 55 18.95 -14.00 14.35
N THR A 56 19.58 -14.47 15.43
CA THR A 56 19.24 -15.74 16.09
C THR A 56 18.73 -15.47 17.50
N PRO A 57 17.57 -16.03 17.91
CA PRO A 57 16.66 -16.85 17.10
C PRO A 57 15.88 -16.02 16.08
N ALA A 58 15.62 -16.60 14.91
CA ALA A 58 14.74 -16.03 13.89
C ALA A 58 13.29 -16.44 14.11
N LEU A 59 12.36 -15.71 13.51
CA LEU A 59 10.95 -16.07 13.47
C LEU A 59 10.75 -17.39 12.69
N LYS A 60 9.92 -18.26 13.22
CA LYS A 60 9.57 -19.55 12.61
C LYS A 60 8.07 -19.70 12.53
N GLU A 61 7.61 -20.56 11.64
CA GLU A 61 6.22 -20.99 11.60
C GLU A 61 5.77 -21.49 12.98
N LYS A 62 4.54 -21.12 13.38
CA LYS A 62 3.91 -21.42 14.67
C LYS A 62 4.47 -20.64 15.86
N ASP A 63 5.41 -19.74 15.68
CA ASP A 63 5.80 -18.81 16.72
C ASP A 63 4.62 -17.87 17.05
N ILE A 64 4.48 -17.55 18.34
CA ILE A 64 3.40 -16.68 18.81
C ILE A 64 3.90 -15.25 18.87
N LEU A 65 3.27 -14.38 18.11
CA LEU A 65 3.46 -12.94 18.16
C LEU A 65 2.24 -12.25 18.77
N ARG A 66 2.48 -11.23 19.59
CA ARG A 66 1.41 -10.39 20.12
C ARG A 66 1.25 -9.14 19.27
N PHE A 67 0.03 -8.79 18.99
CA PHE A 67 -0.27 -7.53 18.31
C PHE A 67 -1.51 -6.86 18.90
N GLU A 68 -1.63 -5.58 18.66
CA GLU A 68 -2.82 -4.76 18.91
C GLU A 68 -3.43 -4.34 17.59
N GLY A 69 -4.73 -4.35 17.49
CA GLY A 69 -5.48 -3.95 16.28
C GLY A 69 -6.95 -4.35 16.34
N PRO A 70 -7.75 -3.97 15.32
CA PRO A 70 -7.36 -3.15 14.18
C PRO A 70 -7.20 -1.68 14.55
N LEU A 71 -6.28 -0.97 13.89
CA LEU A 71 -5.97 0.42 14.13
C LEU A 71 -6.06 1.24 12.82
N GLY A 72 -6.26 2.53 12.96
CA GLY A 72 -6.21 3.48 11.85
C GLY A 72 -7.56 3.78 11.21
N SER A 73 -7.57 4.90 10.49
CA SER A 73 -8.75 5.45 9.80
C SER A 73 -8.59 5.51 8.28
N PHE A 74 -7.58 4.83 7.74
CA PHE A 74 -7.34 4.71 6.31
C PHE A 74 -8.20 3.57 5.75
N PHE A 75 -9.43 3.87 5.35
CA PHE A 75 -10.35 2.90 4.76
C PHE A 75 -11.25 3.60 3.73
N LEU A 76 -11.85 2.83 2.84
CA LEU A 76 -12.70 3.33 1.78
C LEU A 76 -13.92 4.10 2.34
N ARG A 77 -14.16 5.31 1.84
CA ARG A 77 -15.37 6.07 2.07
C ARG A 77 -16.44 5.57 1.10
N GLU A 78 -17.26 4.62 1.56
CA GLU A 78 -18.25 3.93 0.70
C GLU A 78 -19.46 4.80 0.38
N ASP A 79 -19.67 5.88 1.12
CA ASP A 79 -20.72 6.90 0.91
C ASP A 79 -20.47 7.76 -0.35
N SER A 80 -19.25 7.74 -0.89
CA SER A 80 -18.89 8.50 -2.08
C SER A 80 -18.93 7.62 -3.34
N LYS A 81 -19.31 8.24 -4.46
CA LYS A 81 -19.25 7.65 -5.80
C LYS A 81 -18.15 8.24 -6.68
N LYS A 82 -17.37 9.19 -6.17
CA LYS A 82 -16.29 9.81 -6.91
C LYS A 82 -15.26 8.77 -7.36
N PRO A 83 -14.63 8.95 -8.53
CA PRO A 83 -13.47 8.16 -8.91
C PRO A 83 -12.35 8.29 -7.87
N ILE A 84 -11.47 7.28 -7.83
CA ILE A 84 -10.44 7.16 -6.80
C ILE A 84 -9.06 7.29 -7.44
N ILE A 85 -8.19 8.08 -6.80
CA ILE A 85 -6.76 8.06 -7.03
C ILE A 85 -6.09 7.42 -5.81
N PHE A 86 -5.47 6.25 -6.01
CA PHE A 86 -4.59 5.65 -5.02
C PHE A 86 -3.14 6.02 -5.32
N VAL A 87 -2.42 6.45 -4.27
CA VAL A 87 -1.01 6.82 -4.35
C VAL A 87 -0.23 5.97 -3.35
N ALA A 88 0.51 5.00 -3.84
CA ALA A 88 1.33 4.11 -3.02
C ALA A 88 2.83 4.41 -3.20
N ALA A 89 3.61 4.26 -2.14
CA ALA A 89 5.07 4.16 -2.23
C ALA A 89 5.58 2.96 -1.42
N GLY A 90 6.37 2.09 -2.07
CA GLY A 90 6.87 0.87 -1.45
C GLY A 90 5.76 0.01 -0.87
N THR A 91 5.90 -0.42 0.39
CA THR A 91 4.89 -1.24 1.09
C THR A 91 3.63 -0.48 1.50
N GLY A 92 3.55 0.83 1.25
CA GLY A 92 2.29 1.59 1.31
C GLY A 92 1.23 1.08 0.33
N PHE A 93 1.61 0.18 -0.58
CA PHE A 93 0.69 -0.56 -1.43
C PHE A 93 -0.21 -1.54 -0.64
N ALA A 94 0.25 -2.07 0.49
CA ALA A 94 -0.48 -3.08 1.28
C ALA A 94 -1.92 -2.67 1.64
N PRO A 95 -2.19 -1.52 2.29
CA PRO A 95 -3.55 -1.13 2.64
C PRO A 95 -4.39 -0.78 1.40
N ILE A 96 -3.77 -0.31 0.33
CA ILE A 96 -4.43 -0.02 -0.95
C ILE A 96 -4.87 -1.33 -1.62
N LYS A 97 -4.01 -2.35 -1.62
CA LYS A 97 -4.36 -3.71 -2.09
C LYS A 97 -5.59 -4.24 -1.35
N SER A 98 -5.59 -4.15 -0.01
CA SER A 98 -6.73 -4.56 0.81
C SER A 98 -8.03 -3.87 0.41
N ILE A 99 -7.99 -2.55 0.16
CA ILE A 99 -9.18 -1.78 -0.27
C ILE A 99 -9.63 -2.21 -1.67
N ILE A 100 -8.73 -2.38 -2.63
CA ILE A 100 -9.08 -2.79 -4.00
C ILE A 100 -9.72 -4.18 -3.99
N GLU A 101 -9.16 -5.13 -3.26
CA GLU A 101 -9.72 -6.48 -3.11
C GLU A 101 -11.10 -6.45 -2.43
N GLN A 102 -11.29 -5.60 -1.41
CA GLN A 102 -12.61 -5.39 -0.80
C GLN A 102 -13.61 -4.83 -1.81
N MET A 103 -13.21 -3.85 -2.63
CA MET A 103 -14.08 -3.31 -3.67
C MET A 103 -14.53 -4.40 -4.65
N GLN A 104 -13.62 -5.29 -5.04
CA GLN A 104 -13.96 -6.44 -5.89
C GLN A 104 -14.95 -7.39 -5.18
N ALA A 105 -14.67 -7.78 -3.94
CA ALA A 105 -15.52 -8.68 -3.17
C ALA A 105 -16.94 -8.13 -2.96
N LYS A 106 -17.05 -6.83 -2.68
CA LYS A 106 -18.33 -6.11 -2.50
C LYS A 106 -18.95 -5.64 -3.82
N LYS A 107 -18.30 -5.86 -4.97
CA LYS A 107 -18.75 -5.38 -6.29
C LYS A 107 -18.96 -3.86 -6.33
N ILE A 108 -18.11 -3.11 -5.62
CA ILE A 108 -18.12 -1.64 -5.64
C ILE A 108 -17.43 -1.20 -6.94
N GLN A 109 -18.19 -0.59 -7.84
CA GLN A 109 -17.70 -0.11 -9.13
C GLN A 109 -17.47 1.40 -9.06
N ARG A 110 -16.20 1.80 -9.10
CA ARG A 110 -15.74 3.19 -9.20
C ARG A 110 -14.49 3.21 -10.05
N PRO A 111 -14.28 4.21 -10.91
CA PRO A 111 -13.02 4.36 -11.64
C PRO A 111 -11.84 4.46 -10.67
N ILE A 112 -10.76 3.73 -10.93
CA ILE A 112 -9.57 3.67 -10.08
C ILE A 112 -8.34 4.03 -10.91
N HIS A 113 -7.55 4.99 -10.44
CA HIS A 113 -6.21 5.27 -10.92
C HIS A 113 -5.21 4.92 -9.82
N LEU A 114 -4.45 3.85 -10.00
CA LEU A 114 -3.44 3.40 -9.06
C LEU A 114 -2.06 3.87 -9.50
N TYR A 115 -1.48 4.81 -8.77
CA TYR A 115 -0.09 5.24 -8.90
C TYR A 115 0.76 4.54 -7.84
N TRP A 116 1.70 3.72 -8.27
CA TRP A 116 2.60 3.03 -7.34
C TRP A 116 4.04 3.40 -7.61
N GLY A 117 4.66 4.08 -6.65
CA GLY A 117 6.03 4.55 -6.70
C GLY A 117 7.02 3.60 -6.02
N GLY A 118 8.16 3.38 -6.67
CA GLY A 118 9.34 2.73 -6.12
C GLY A 118 10.59 3.52 -6.48
N ARG A 119 11.71 3.21 -5.83
CA ARG A 119 13.02 3.72 -6.27
C ARG A 119 13.51 2.95 -7.48
N ARG A 120 13.39 1.63 -7.43
CA ARG A 120 13.81 0.68 -8.47
C ARG A 120 12.61 -0.16 -8.92
N PRO A 121 12.62 -0.75 -10.11
CA PRO A 121 11.53 -1.62 -10.57
C PRO A 121 11.23 -2.77 -9.61
N SER A 122 12.24 -3.32 -8.93
CA SER A 122 12.06 -4.38 -7.93
C SER A 122 11.27 -3.98 -6.68
N ASP A 123 11.12 -2.67 -6.42
CA ASP A 123 10.28 -2.18 -5.31
C ASP A 123 8.78 -2.35 -5.60
N LEU A 124 8.41 -2.55 -6.87
CA LEU A 124 7.05 -2.87 -7.30
C LEU A 124 6.79 -4.38 -7.23
N TYR A 125 6.91 -4.94 -6.05
CA TYR A 125 6.98 -6.40 -5.80
C TYR A 125 5.72 -7.20 -6.19
N LEU A 126 4.59 -6.55 -6.44
CA LEU A 126 3.35 -7.13 -6.98
C LEU A 126 2.90 -6.44 -8.27
N ASN A 127 3.87 -6.02 -9.08
CA ASN A 127 3.61 -5.36 -10.37
C ASN A 127 2.66 -6.18 -11.27
N ASP A 128 2.89 -7.49 -11.35
CA ASP A 128 2.08 -8.39 -12.18
C ASP A 128 0.62 -8.45 -11.72
N LEU A 129 0.37 -8.38 -10.40
CA LEU A 129 -0.99 -8.30 -9.85
C LEU A 129 -1.69 -7.00 -10.32
N CYS A 130 -0.98 -5.87 -10.27
CA CYS A 130 -1.56 -4.60 -10.71
C CYS A 130 -1.84 -4.59 -12.21
N GLN A 131 -0.98 -5.20 -13.01
CA GLN A 131 -1.21 -5.38 -14.45
C GLN A 131 -2.38 -6.33 -14.76
N ALA A 132 -2.59 -7.35 -13.94
CA ALA A 132 -3.75 -8.22 -14.05
C ALA A 132 -5.04 -7.44 -13.73
N TRP A 133 -5.06 -6.66 -12.65
CA TRP A 133 -6.20 -5.81 -12.30
C TRP A 133 -6.56 -4.82 -13.41
N GLU A 134 -5.57 -4.23 -14.09
CA GLU A 134 -5.83 -3.31 -15.21
C GLU A 134 -6.56 -3.99 -16.38
N LYS A 135 -6.41 -5.30 -16.54
CA LYS A 135 -7.10 -6.09 -17.57
C LYS A 135 -8.47 -6.61 -17.10
N GLU A 136 -8.63 -6.84 -15.80
CA GLU A 136 -9.78 -7.54 -15.22
C GLU A 136 -10.82 -6.61 -14.61
N ILE A 137 -10.38 -5.45 -14.07
CA ILE A 137 -11.25 -4.48 -13.41
C ILE A 137 -11.62 -3.38 -14.39
N SER A 138 -12.92 -3.18 -14.60
CA SER A 138 -13.42 -2.08 -15.44
C SER A 138 -13.00 -0.72 -14.87
N ASP A 139 -12.59 0.19 -15.75
CA ASP A 139 -12.16 1.56 -15.40
C ASP A 139 -10.99 1.62 -14.39
N PHE A 140 -10.10 0.62 -14.45
CA PHE A 140 -8.88 0.59 -13.66
C PHE A 140 -7.68 0.99 -14.53
N LYS A 141 -6.86 1.91 -14.01
CA LYS A 141 -5.59 2.30 -14.62
C LYS A 141 -4.45 2.08 -13.63
N TYR A 142 -3.39 1.42 -14.08
CA TYR A 142 -2.18 1.22 -13.30
C TYR A 142 -1.03 2.07 -13.85
N ILE A 143 -0.46 2.92 -13.03
CA ILE A 143 0.64 3.82 -13.37
C ILE A 143 1.82 3.56 -12.44
N PRO A 144 2.74 2.64 -12.80
CA PRO A 144 3.98 2.44 -12.06
C PRO A 144 4.96 3.60 -12.33
N VAL A 145 5.62 4.07 -11.26
CA VAL A 145 6.54 5.21 -11.32
C VAL A 145 7.84 4.88 -10.59
N ILE A 146 8.99 5.03 -11.25
CA ILE A 146 10.31 4.74 -10.67
C ILE A 146 11.12 6.03 -10.54
N SER A 147 11.53 6.35 -9.31
CA SER A 147 12.23 7.60 -9.03
C SER A 147 13.73 7.54 -9.30
N ASP A 148 14.35 6.37 -9.29
CA ASP A 148 15.80 6.17 -9.33
C ASP A 148 16.15 5.00 -10.26
N ALA A 149 15.55 4.99 -11.45
CA ALA A 149 15.80 3.97 -12.46
C ALA A 149 17.24 4.08 -12.98
N LEU A 150 17.96 2.97 -13.03
CA LEU A 150 19.27 2.88 -13.64
C LEU A 150 19.16 2.33 -15.07
N ALA A 151 20.18 2.60 -15.89
CA ALA A 151 20.21 2.13 -17.27
C ALA A 151 20.08 0.58 -17.35
N GLU A 152 20.70 -0.12 -16.42
CA GLU A 152 20.68 -1.58 -16.30
C GLU A 152 19.30 -2.17 -15.95
N ASP A 153 18.39 -1.36 -15.39
CA ASP A 153 17.01 -1.81 -15.08
C ASP A 153 16.17 -2.02 -16.36
N GLY A 154 16.58 -1.44 -17.48
CA GLY A 154 15.80 -1.47 -18.73
C GLY A 154 14.39 -0.87 -18.58
N TRP A 155 14.18 0.01 -17.58
CA TRP A 155 12.88 0.58 -17.28
C TRP A 155 12.39 1.48 -18.43
N GLN A 156 11.21 1.18 -18.96
CA GLN A 156 10.57 1.95 -20.04
C GLN A 156 9.33 2.72 -19.57
N GLY A 157 8.96 2.57 -18.30
CA GLY A 157 7.81 3.24 -17.73
C GLY A 157 8.12 4.65 -17.25
N ARG A 158 7.19 5.22 -16.49
CA ARG A 158 7.29 6.59 -15.99
C ARG A 158 8.38 6.72 -14.94
N THR A 159 9.13 7.84 -14.99
CA THR A 159 10.19 8.15 -14.02
C THR A 159 9.83 9.38 -13.19
N GLY A 160 10.48 9.53 -12.03
CA GLY A 160 10.28 10.63 -11.09
C GLY A 160 9.48 10.26 -9.85
N PHE A 161 8.99 11.26 -9.13
CA PHE A 161 8.22 11.03 -7.91
C PHE A 161 6.74 10.78 -8.20
N VAL A 162 6.17 9.80 -7.49
CA VAL A 162 4.80 9.32 -7.72
C VAL A 162 3.74 10.43 -7.57
N HIS A 163 3.87 11.32 -6.59
CA HIS A 163 2.92 12.43 -6.39
C HIS A 163 2.98 13.46 -7.52
N GLN A 164 4.17 13.68 -8.11
CA GLN A 164 4.32 14.54 -9.29
C GLN A 164 3.66 13.92 -10.54
N ALA A 165 3.74 12.60 -10.67
CA ALA A 165 3.05 11.88 -11.72
C ALA A 165 1.52 12.09 -11.63
N VAL A 166 0.96 12.01 -10.41
CA VAL A 166 -0.46 12.30 -10.18
C VAL A 166 -0.81 13.73 -10.60
N MET A 167 -0.03 14.73 -10.18
CA MET A 167 -0.30 16.14 -10.54
C MET A 167 -0.23 16.41 -12.03
N ALA A 168 0.67 15.73 -12.74
CA ALA A 168 0.81 15.88 -14.18
C ALA A 168 -0.43 15.36 -14.93
N ASP A 169 -1.01 14.25 -14.45
CA ASP A 169 -2.19 13.64 -15.08
C ASP A 169 -3.50 14.25 -14.57
N HIS A 170 -3.51 14.76 -13.33
CA HIS A 170 -4.66 15.33 -12.64
C HIS A 170 -4.31 16.70 -12.05
N PRO A 171 -4.22 17.76 -12.87
CA PRO A 171 -3.96 19.13 -12.38
C PRO A 171 -5.08 19.66 -11.49
N ASP A 172 -6.30 19.13 -11.65
CA ASP A 172 -7.46 19.33 -10.78
C ASP A 172 -7.96 17.97 -10.29
N MET A 173 -8.06 17.79 -8.98
CA MET A 173 -8.49 16.56 -8.31
C MET A 173 -9.82 16.72 -7.54
N GLN A 174 -10.52 17.86 -7.64
CA GLN A 174 -11.79 18.11 -6.91
C GLN A 174 -12.86 17.06 -7.20
N GLY A 175 -12.82 16.44 -8.39
CA GLY A 175 -13.71 15.35 -8.79
C GLY A 175 -13.34 13.98 -8.21
N PHE A 176 -12.22 13.83 -7.49
CA PHE A 176 -11.69 12.55 -7.05
C PHE A 176 -11.68 12.43 -5.52
N GLN A 177 -11.60 11.17 -5.04
CA GLN A 177 -11.10 10.86 -3.71
C GLN A 177 -9.67 10.38 -3.82
N VAL A 178 -8.76 10.96 -3.04
CA VAL A 178 -7.34 10.62 -3.06
C VAL A 178 -6.96 9.89 -1.78
N TYR A 179 -6.33 8.73 -1.92
CA TYR A 179 -5.80 7.92 -0.83
C TYR A 179 -4.31 7.75 -1.01
N ALA A 180 -3.49 8.27 -0.11
CA ALA A 180 -2.03 8.19 -0.18
C ALA A 180 -1.46 7.41 1.01
N CYS A 181 -0.61 6.41 0.73
CA CYS A 181 0.06 5.61 1.74
C CYS A 181 1.50 5.28 1.34
N GLY A 182 2.41 5.35 2.30
CA GLY A 182 3.83 5.06 2.09
C GLY A 182 4.72 5.80 3.08
N ALA A 183 5.99 5.98 2.71
CA ALA A 183 6.93 6.72 3.55
C ALA A 183 6.41 8.14 3.88
N PRO A 184 6.60 8.62 5.12
CA PRO A 184 6.11 9.94 5.55
C PRO A 184 6.53 11.08 4.63
N VAL A 185 7.74 11.03 4.09
CA VAL A 185 8.25 12.05 3.15
C VAL A 185 7.38 12.13 1.89
N MET A 186 6.97 10.99 1.33
CA MET A 186 6.09 10.96 0.15
C MET A 186 4.68 11.45 0.50
N VAL A 187 4.11 10.96 1.60
CA VAL A 187 2.74 11.35 2.01
C VAL A 187 2.67 12.84 2.32
N ASN A 188 3.68 13.40 2.98
CA ASN A 188 3.75 14.84 3.26
C ASN A 188 3.91 15.67 1.98
N ALA A 189 4.76 15.23 1.04
CA ALA A 189 4.90 15.88 -0.26
C ALA A 189 3.57 15.87 -1.03
N ALA A 190 2.91 14.70 -1.12
CA ALA A 190 1.60 14.58 -1.75
C ALA A 190 0.56 15.50 -1.09
N ARG A 191 0.50 15.53 0.25
CA ARG A 191 -0.43 16.41 0.99
C ARG A 191 -0.21 17.88 0.65
N ASN A 192 1.03 18.32 0.63
CA ASN A 192 1.37 19.71 0.32
C ASN A 192 1.03 20.07 -1.13
N ASP A 193 1.40 19.21 -2.07
CA ASP A 193 1.25 19.46 -3.49
C ASP A 193 -0.21 19.32 -3.97
N PHE A 194 -1.01 18.47 -3.30
CA PHE A 194 -2.44 18.29 -3.60
C PHE A 194 -3.33 19.30 -2.88
N SER A 195 -2.77 20.04 -1.90
CA SER A 195 -3.52 21.08 -1.18
C SER A 195 -4.07 22.12 -2.16
N GLY A 196 -5.38 22.35 -2.08
CA GLY A 196 -6.09 23.28 -2.99
C GLY A 196 -6.43 22.71 -4.36
N LYS A 197 -6.10 21.43 -4.64
CA LYS A 197 -6.44 20.73 -5.88
C LYS A 197 -7.48 19.62 -5.69
N CYS A 198 -7.75 19.26 -4.43
CA CYS A 198 -8.77 18.28 -4.01
C CYS A 198 -10.04 18.95 -3.52
#